data_25cdae9fb60ebc2dcbde8ee5bc5b86a6
#
_entry.id   25cdae9fb60ebc2dcbde8ee5bc5b86a6
#
_cell.length_a   1.000
_cell.length_b   1.000
_cell.length_c   1.000
_cell.angle_alpha   90.00
_cell.angle_beta   90.00
_cell.angle_gamma   90.00
#
_symmetry.space_group_name_H-M   'P 1'
#
loop_
_entity.id
_entity.type
_entity.pdbx_description
1 polymer ?
#
loop_
_entity_poly.entity_id
_entity_poly.type
_entity_poly.pdbx_seq_one_letter_code
_entity_poly.pdbx_strand_id
1 'polypeptide(L)'
;MQDIIDNIKDYNDEKRINNLKKILQDRKIRISHQRLLILDYLMTHPIHPTAENIFKDLKSEDPLISQATVYNTLNLLVKHNLVKELDFNMASKRYEFKKPSHAHFICELCGEIEDVEVGDINYDKSLEMYEIDNVEVTFRGVCPACQLSESKDLS
;
A
#
# COMPACT_ATOMS: atom_id res chain seq x y z
N MET A 1 -33.33 -1.68 16.83
CA MET A 1 -32.19 -2.48 16.35
C MET A 1 -31.38 -1.74 15.25
N GLN A 2 -32.05 -1.08 14.31
CA GLN A 2 -31.40 -0.27 13.27
C GLN A 2 -30.59 0.90 13.87
N ASP A 3 -31.18 1.61 14.85
CA ASP A 3 -30.51 2.75 15.53
C ASP A 3 -29.24 2.35 16.31
N ILE A 4 -29.15 1.10 16.76
CA ILE A 4 -27.95 0.58 17.45
C ILE A 4 -26.84 0.25 16.44
N ILE A 5 -27.22 -0.26 15.26
CA ILE A 5 -26.28 -0.59 14.19
C ILE A 5 -25.70 0.70 13.57
N ASP A 6 -26.55 1.70 13.39
CA ASP A 6 -26.12 3.01 12.87
C ASP A 6 -25.19 3.72 13.87
N ASN A 7 -25.46 3.65 15.18
CA ASN A 7 -24.58 4.16 16.23
C ASN A 7 -23.21 3.44 16.29
N ILE A 8 -23.19 2.13 16.08
CA ILE A 8 -21.94 1.36 16.05
C ILE A 8 -21.09 1.70 14.82
N LYS A 9 -21.75 1.93 13.68
CA LYS A 9 -21.09 2.32 12.44
C LYS A 9 -20.47 3.70 12.57
N ASP A 10 -21.22 4.66 13.08
CA ASP A 10 -20.75 6.03 13.32
C ASP A 10 -19.59 6.07 14.32
N TYR A 11 -19.65 5.29 15.40
CA TYR A 11 -18.56 5.21 16.38
C TYR A 11 -17.27 4.62 15.79
N ASN A 12 -17.38 3.57 14.98
CA ASN A 12 -16.23 2.98 14.31
C ASN A 12 -15.61 3.94 13.27
N ASP A 13 -16.44 4.66 12.55
CA ASP A 13 -15.99 5.66 11.58
C ASP A 13 -15.31 6.85 12.25
N GLU A 14 -15.85 7.34 13.37
CA GLU A 14 -15.24 8.42 14.15
C GLU A 14 -13.87 7.99 14.71
N LYS A 15 -13.79 6.82 15.31
CA LYS A 15 -12.53 6.27 15.83
C LYS A 15 -11.49 6.09 14.73
N ARG A 16 -11.91 5.61 13.58
CA ARG A 16 -11.07 5.45 12.40
C ARG A 16 -10.54 6.78 11.90
N ILE A 17 -11.41 7.77 11.73
CA ILE A 17 -11.03 9.13 11.32
C ILE A 17 -10.05 9.75 12.32
N ASN A 18 -10.31 9.62 13.62
CA ASN A 18 -9.42 10.14 14.65
C ASN A 18 -8.05 9.48 14.63
N ASN A 19 -7.98 8.18 14.35
CA ASN A 19 -6.72 7.47 14.17
C ASN A 19 -5.93 7.97 12.94
N LEU A 20 -6.61 8.15 11.81
CA LEU A 20 -6.01 8.71 10.60
C LEU A 20 -5.47 10.13 10.83
N LYS A 21 -6.25 10.98 11.50
CA LYS A 21 -5.80 12.33 11.88
C LYS A 21 -4.55 12.29 12.73
N LYS A 22 -4.51 11.40 13.73
CA LYS A 22 -3.35 11.22 14.60
C LYS A 22 -2.11 10.80 13.82
N ILE A 23 -2.25 9.85 12.89
CA ILE A 23 -1.14 9.40 12.03
C ILE A 23 -0.52 10.57 11.27
N LEU A 24 -1.35 11.43 10.67
CA LEU A 24 -0.88 12.63 9.96
C LEU A 24 -0.23 13.65 10.90
N GLN A 25 -0.85 13.91 12.06
CA GLN A 25 -0.35 14.87 13.06
C GLN A 25 1.01 14.46 13.60
N ASP A 26 1.19 13.17 13.94
CA ASP A 26 2.46 12.65 14.46
C ASP A 26 3.62 12.83 13.46
N ARG A 27 3.30 12.92 12.18
CA ARG A 27 4.26 13.19 11.09
C ARG A 27 4.30 14.67 10.67
N LYS A 28 3.61 15.56 11.40
CA LYS A 28 3.51 17.00 11.10
C LYS A 28 2.95 17.29 9.71
N ILE A 29 2.04 16.45 9.25
CA ILE A 29 1.32 16.61 7.98
C ILE A 29 0.00 17.31 8.27
N ARG A 30 -0.26 18.42 7.56
CA ARG A 30 -1.53 19.13 7.65
C ARG A 30 -2.68 18.23 7.22
N ILE A 31 -3.72 18.16 8.06
CA ILE A 31 -4.92 17.39 7.78
C ILE A 31 -5.73 18.04 6.65
N SER A 32 -6.19 17.23 5.71
CA SER A 32 -7.23 17.58 4.74
C SER A 32 -8.08 16.35 4.45
N HIS A 33 -9.31 16.57 3.99
CA HIS A 33 -10.24 15.51 3.63
C HIS A 33 -9.61 14.52 2.62
N GLN A 34 -9.01 15.05 1.57
CA GLN A 34 -8.40 14.22 0.51
C GLN A 34 -7.20 13.42 1.00
N ARG A 35 -6.39 13.98 1.90
CA ARG A 35 -5.27 13.23 2.51
C ARG A 35 -5.75 12.11 3.41
N LEU A 36 -6.83 12.32 4.14
CA LEU A 36 -7.46 11.28 4.96
C LEU A 36 -8.03 10.16 4.08
N LEU A 37 -8.72 10.50 2.99
CA LEU A 37 -9.25 9.52 2.05
C LEU A 37 -8.16 8.64 1.42
N ILE A 38 -7.08 9.25 0.95
CA ILE A 38 -5.98 8.52 0.31
C ILE A 38 -5.24 7.64 1.31
N LEU A 39 -4.97 8.14 2.52
CA LEU A 39 -4.35 7.36 3.58
C LEU A 39 -5.22 6.17 3.99
N ASP A 40 -6.50 6.42 4.18
CA ASP A 40 -7.47 5.38 4.51
C ASP A 40 -7.57 4.29 3.44
N TYR A 41 -7.61 4.71 2.17
CA TYR A 41 -7.60 3.78 1.04
C TYR A 41 -6.38 2.84 1.10
N LEU A 42 -5.19 3.39 1.29
CA LEU A 42 -3.95 2.59 1.36
C LEU A 42 -3.91 1.65 2.56
N MET A 43 -4.48 2.05 3.69
CA MET A 43 -4.53 1.21 4.89
C MET A 43 -5.54 0.07 4.79
N THR A 44 -6.60 0.27 4.01
CA THR A 44 -7.71 -0.70 3.90
C THR A 44 -7.65 -1.57 2.65
N HIS A 45 -6.82 -1.20 1.67
CA HIS A 45 -6.66 -1.92 0.40
C HIS A 45 -5.20 -2.36 0.22
N PRO A 46 -4.80 -3.51 0.78
CA PRO A 46 -3.43 -4.02 0.66
C PRO A 46 -3.18 -4.69 -0.71
N ILE A 47 -3.51 -4.00 -1.79
CA ILE A 47 -3.45 -4.51 -3.17
C ILE A 47 -2.34 -3.87 -4.01
N HIS A 48 -1.45 -3.10 -3.40
CA HIS A 48 -0.36 -2.36 -4.08
C HIS A 48 -0.88 -1.53 -5.25
N PRO A 49 -1.78 -0.56 -5.01
CA PRO A 49 -2.42 0.20 -6.08
C PRO A 49 -1.45 1.16 -6.76
N THR A 50 -1.71 1.46 -8.03
CA THR A 50 -1.13 2.61 -8.71
C THR A 50 -1.84 3.90 -8.31
N ALA A 51 -1.24 5.06 -8.59
CA ALA A 51 -1.91 6.35 -8.39
C ALA A 51 -3.21 6.45 -9.19
N GLU A 52 -3.24 5.90 -10.40
CA GLU A 52 -4.42 5.84 -11.26
C GLU A 52 -5.54 4.99 -10.65
N ASN A 53 -5.20 3.84 -10.06
CA ASN A 53 -6.17 2.99 -9.36
C ASN A 53 -6.81 3.75 -8.20
N ILE A 54 -5.99 4.41 -7.37
CA ILE A 54 -6.45 5.21 -6.24
C ILE A 54 -7.39 6.33 -6.73
N PHE A 55 -6.98 7.06 -7.76
CA PHE A 55 -7.79 8.13 -8.33
C PHE A 55 -9.14 7.62 -8.84
N LYS A 56 -9.14 6.54 -9.60
CA LYS A 56 -10.36 5.94 -10.17
C LYS A 56 -11.33 5.51 -9.07
N ASP A 57 -10.84 4.84 -8.05
CA ASP A 57 -11.67 4.32 -6.97
C ASP A 57 -12.21 5.44 -6.07
N LEU A 58 -11.38 6.44 -5.74
CA LEU A 58 -11.80 7.56 -4.89
C LEU A 58 -12.69 8.58 -5.62
N LYS A 59 -12.69 8.61 -6.94
CA LYS A 59 -13.52 9.52 -7.74
C LYS A 59 -15.02 9.36 -7.45
N SER A 60 -15.47 8.17 -7.08
CA SER A 60 -16.85 7.91 -6.69
C SER A 60 -17.20 8.47 -5.31
N GLU A 61 -16.22 8.52 -4.39
CA GLU A 61 -16.41 9.05 -3.04
C GLU A 61 -16.22 10.56 -2.96
N ASP A 62 -15.28 11.09 -3.71
CA ASP A 62 -14.99 12.52 -3.82
C ASP A 62 -14.91 12.93 -5.30
N PRO A 63 -16.02 13.39 -5.91
CA PRO A 63 -16.03 13.81 -7.31
C PRO A 63 -15.10 14.98 -7.64
N LEU A 64 -14.66 15.73 -6.63
CA LEU A 64 -13.76 16.88 -6.77
C LEU A 64 -12.27 16.49 -6.70
N ILE A 65 -11.95 15.23 -6.37
CA ILE A 65 -10.57 14.78 -6.35
C ILE A 65 -9.95 14.84 -7.75
N SER A 66 -8.71 15.29 -7.84
CA SER A 66 -7.95 15.33 -9.09
C SER A 66 -6.79 14.34 -9.07
N GLN A 67 -6.30 13.96 -10.24
CA GLN A 67 -5.08 13.16 -10.36
C GLN A 67 -3.89 13.85 -9.72
N ALA A 68 -3.75 15.16 -9.93
CA ALA A 68 -2.68 15.96 -9.31
C ALA A 68 -2.72 15.88 -7.77
N THR A 69 -3.91 15.93 -7.19
CA THR A 69 -4.07 15.81 -5.73
C THR A 69 -3.63 14.43 -5.24
N VAL A 70 -3.96 13.37 -5.95
CA VAL A 70 -3.54 12.00 -5.60
C VAL A 70 -2.02 11.90 -5.64
N TYR A 71 -1.38 12.28 -6.73
CA TYR A 71 0.09 12.26 -6.86
C TYR A 71 0.79 13.12 -5.82
N ASN A 72 0.32 14.35 -5.60
CA ASN A 72 0.92 15.24 -4.60
C ASN A 72 0.80 14.69 -3.19
N THR A 73 -0.35 14.09 -2.87
CA THR A 73 -0.55 13.45 -1.56
C THR A 73 0.32 12.22 -1.39
N LEU A 74 0.39 11.34 -2.38
CA LEU A 74 1.27 10.17 -2.35
C LEU A 74 2.73 10.57 -2.15
N ASN A 75 3.22 11.55 -2.91
CA ASN A 75 4.58 12.07 -2.75
C ASN A 75 4.83 12.62 -1.35
N LEU A 76 3.85 13.33 -0.78
CA LEU A 76 3.93 13.84 0.58
C LEU A 76 4.01 12.70 1.61
N LEU A 77 3.17 11.69 1.49
CA LEU A 77 3.14 10.54 2.38
C LEU A 77 4.42 9.69 2.28
N VAL A 78 4.96 9.55 1.08
CA VAL A 78 6.28 8.89 0.85
C VAL A 78 7.40 9.70 1.51
N LYS A 79 7.44 11.01 1.30
CA LYS A 79 8.43 11.91 1.92
C LYS A 79 8.43 11.83 3.44
N HIS A 80 7.25 11.69 4.05
CA HIS A 80 7.08 11.56 5.50
C HIS A 80 7.14 10.11 5.99
N ASN A 81 7.54 9.18 5.15
CA ASN A 81 7.79 7.79 5.50
C ASN A 81 6.56 7.02 6.03
N LEU A 82 5.37 7.42 5.60
CA LEU A 82 4.09 6.75 5.88
C LEU A 82 3.71 5.75 4.80
N VAL A 83 4.11 6.02 3.58
CA VAL A 83 3.80 5.22 2.40
C VAL A 83 5.11 4.85 1.72
N LYS A 84 5.19 3.66 1.21
CA LYS A 84 6.30 3.17 0.40
C LYS A 84 5.90 3.20 -1.07
N GLU A 85 6.77 3.78 -1.88
CA GLU A 85 6.69 3.71 -3.33
C GLU A 85 7.47 2.47 -3.80
N LEU A 86 6.82 1.61 -4.54
CA LEU A 86 7.38 0.37 -5.06
C LEU A 86 7.60 0.50 -6.56
N ASP A 87 8.85 0.41 -6.96
CA ASP A 87 9.26 0.38 -8.37
C ASP A 87 9.90 -0.98 -8.68
N PHE A 88 9.11 -1.88 -9.21
CA PHE A 88 9.55 -3.22 -9.57
C PHE A 88 9.92 -3.36 -11.06
N ASN A 89 10.34 -2.27 -11.70
CA ASN A 89 10.53 -2.18 -13.15
C ASN A 89 9.23 -2.45 -13.93
N MET A 90 8.10 -2.07 -13.35
CA MET A 90 6.79 -2.13 -13.98
C MET A 90 6.47 -0.81 -14.67
N ALA A 91 5.44 -0.82 -15.54
CA ALA A 91 5.00 0.38 -16.27
C ALA A 91 4.54 1.52 -15.35
N SER A 92 4.02 1.20 -14.18
CA SER A 92 3.55 2.16 -13.17
C SER A 92 4.06 1.80 -11.79
N LYS A 93 4.39 2.82 -11.02
CA LYS A 93 4.75 2.65 -9.61
C LYS A 93 3.55 2.21 -8.79
N ARG A 94 3.82 1.41 -7.78
CA ARG A 94 2.83 0.93 -6.82
C ARG A 94 3.07 1.60 -5.47
N TYR A 95 2.04 1.66 -4.65
CA TYR A 95 2.09 2.30 -3.34
C TYR A 95 1.52 1.39 -2.28
N GLU A 96 2.13 1.41 -1.10
CA GLU A 96 1.62 0.70 0.06
C GLU A 96 1.81 1.49 1.34
N PHE A 97 0.88 1.36 2.28
CA PHE A 97 1.07 1.87 3.62
C PHE A 97 2.24 1.13 4.27
N LYS A 98 3.14 1.86 4.91
CA LYS A 98 4.35 1.28 5.48
C LYS A 98 4.03 0.31 6.61
N LYS A 99 4.39 -0.92 6.41
CA LYS A 99 4.25 -2.03 7.37
C LYS A 99 5.62 -2.46 7.86
N PRO A 100 5.68 -3.30 8.94
CA PRO A 100 6.92 -4.00 9.30
C PRO A 100 7.54 -4.71 8.09
N SER A 101 8.83 -4.98 8.17
CA SER A 101 9.58 -5.59 7.06
C SER A 101 8.89 -6.85 6.54
N HIS A 102 8.61 -6.87 5.26
CA HIS A 102 8.07 -8.00 4.52
C HIS A 102 8.71 -8.04 3.14
N ALA A 103 8.67 -9.20 2.51
CA ALA A 103 9.07 -9.37 1.12
C ALA A 103 7.86 -9.23 0.20
N HIS A 104 8.12 -9.11 -1.08
CA HIS A 104 7.11 -9.15 -2.13
C HIS A 104 7.40 -10.29 -3.09
N PHE A 105 6.35 -10.95 -3.57
CA PHE A 105 6.41 -11.82 -4.72
C PHE A 105 5.75 -11.12 -5.91
N ILE A 106 6.40 -11.15 -7.06
CA ILE A 106 5.88 -10.55 -8.30
C ILE A 106 5.76 -11.65 -9.34
N CYS A 107 4.55 -11.84 -9.85
CA CYS A 107 4.33 -12.73 -10.98
C CYS A 107 4.74 -12.02 -12.29
N GLU A 108 5.69 -12.58 -12.99
CA GLU A 108 6.19 -12.03 -14.25
C GLU A 108 5.20 -12.17 -15.41
N LEU A 109 4.17 -13.04 -15.28
CA LEU A 109 3.16 -13.23 -16.30
C LEU A 109 1.94 -12.32 -16.13
N CYS A 110 1.32 -12.29 -14.94
CA CYS A 110 0.13 -11.47 -14.69
C CYS A 110 0.40 -10.14 -13.99
N GLY A 111 1.62 -9.95 -13.46
CA GLY A 111 1.99 -8.72 -12.74
C GLY A 111 1.43 -8.62 -11.33
N GLU A 112 0.80 -9.67 -10.81
CA GLU A 112 0.27 -9.68 -9.44
C GLU A 112 1.40 -9.59 -8.42
N ILE A 113 1.16 -8.83 -7.36
CA ILE A 113 2.10 -8.60 -6.27
C ILE A 113 1.47 -9.11 -4.99
N GLU A 114 2.17 -10.00 -4.30
CA GLU A 114 1.76 -10.53 -3.00
C GLU A 114 2.78 -10.20 -1.93
N ASP A 115 2.28 -9.89 -0.72
CA ASP A 115 3.12 -9.75 0.46
C ASP A 115 3.55 -11.13 0.95
N VAL A 116 4.83 -11.27 1.25
CA VAL A 116 5.43 -12.50 1.78
C VAL A 116 6.03 -12.19 3.14
N GLU A 117 5.61 -12.91 4.18
CA GLU A 117 6.27 -12.84 5.46
C GLU A 117 7.65 -13.48 5.37
N VAL A 118 8.66 -12.74 5.81
CA VAL A 118 10.02 -13.24 5.92
C VAL A 118 10.45 -13.22 7.37
N GLY A 119 11.08 -14.28 7.80
CA GLY A 119 11.74 -14.33 9.11
C GLY A 119 13.04 -13.53 9.12
N ASP A 120 13.91 -13.84 10.05
CA ASP A 120 15.23 -13.22 10.13
C ASP A 120 16.03 -13.46 8.85
N ILE A 121 16.47 -12.38 8.23
CA ILE A 121 17.32 -12.44 7.06
C ILE A 121 18.77 -12.56 7.54
N ASN A 122 19.36 -13.72 7.32
CA ASN A 122 20.77 -13.94 7.59
C ASN A 122 21.60 -13.43 6.41
N TYR A 123 22.50 -12.51 6.68
CA TYR A 123 23.48 -12.01 5.72
C TYR A 123 24.90 -12.15 6.26
N ASP A 124 25.87 -12.09 5.37
CA ASP A 124 27.27 -12.28 5.70
C ASP A 124 27.75 -11.22 6.71
N LYS A 125 28.66 -11.63 7.59
CA LYS A 125 29.35 -10.77 8.56
C LYS A 125 30.06 -9.57 7.96
N SER A 126 30.27 -9.55 6.64
CA SER A 126 30.80 -8.40 5.91
C SER A 126 29.99 -7.10 6.14
N LEU A 127 28.73 -7.20 6.56
CA LEU A 127 27.87 -6.07 6.85
C LEU A 127 27.79 -5.67 8.33
N GLU A 128 28.49 -6.35 9.24
CA GLU A 128 28.45 -6.05 10.68
C GLU A 128 28.85 -4.60 11.01
N MET A 129 29.74 -4.01 10.19
CA MET A 129 30.23 -2.64 10.38
C MET A 129 29.40 -1.59 9.64
N TYR A 130 28.34 -2.01 8.93
CA TYR A 130 27.48 -1.13 8.17
C TYR A 130 26.23 -0.77 8.95
N GLU A 131 25.87 0.50 8.92
CA GLU A 131 24.56 0.97 9.40
C GLU A 131 23.55 0.77 8.28
N ILE A 132 22.63 -0.21 8.46
CA ILE A 132 21.67 -0.61 7.42
C ILE A 132 20.32 0.03 7.73
N ASP A 133 19.88 0.95 6.89
CA ASP A 133 18.61 1.63 7.04
C ASP A 133 17.43 0.81 6.50
N ASN A 134 17.66 0.01 5.48
CA ASN A 134 16.60 -0.74 4.81
C ASN A 134 17.12 -2.02 4.16
N VAL A 135 16.27 -3.05 4.18
CA VAL A 135 16.49 -4.30 3.45
C VAL A 135 15.23 -4.60 2.66
N GLU A 136 15.38 -4.81 1.36
CA GLU A 136 14.30 -5.17 0.46
C GLU A 136 14.53 -6.57 -0.11
N VAL A 137 13.51 -7.42 -0.02
CA VAL A 137 13.53 -8.77 -0.60
C VAL A 137 12.38 -8.90 -1.58
N THR A 138 12.70 -9.29 -2.80
CA THR A 138 11.72 -9.48 -3.86
C THR A 138 11.92 -10.83 -4.53
N PHE A 139 10.86 -11.63 -4.56
CA PHE A 139 10.81 -12.87 -5.30
C PHE A 139 10.13 -12.61 -6.64
N ARG A 140 10.70 -13.12 -7.72
CA ARG A 140 10.13 -13.05 -9.06
C ARG A 140 9.94 -14.45 -9.62
N GLY A 141 8.81 -14.67 -10.26
CA GLY A 141 8.50 -15.97 -10.85
C GLY A 141 7.08 -16.01 -11.39
N VAL A 142 6.47 -17.18 -11.35
CA VAL A 142 5.12 -17.42 -11.88
C VAL A 142 4.20 -17.87 -10.75
N CYS A 143 3.09 -17.15 -10.55
CA CYS A 143 2.12 -17.47 -9.51
C CYS A 143 1.38 -18.81 -9.82
N PRO A 144 0.78 -19.46 -8.80
CA PRO A 144 0.09 -20.72 -9.00
C PRO A 144 -1.01 -20.69 -10.06
N ALA A 145 -1.77 -19.60 -10.13
CA ALA A 145 -2.83 -19.44 -11.13
C ALA A 145 -2.28 -19.43 -12.56
N CYS A 146 -1.17 -18.72 -12.79
CA CYS A 146 -0.51 -18.69 -14.09
C CYS A 146 0.17 -20.01 -14.46
N GLN A 147 0.75 -20.71 -13.49
CA GLN A 147 1.29 -22.08 -13.72
C GLN A 147 0.21 -23.04 -14.18
N LEU A 148 -0.99 -22.97 -13.60
CA LEU A 148 -2.11 -23.82 -14.01
C LEU A 148 -2.63 -23.47 -15.40
N SER A 149 -2.62 -22.21 -15.81
CA SER A 149 -3.02 -21.80 -17.15
C SER A 149 -2.01 -22.24 -18.21
N GLU A 150 -0.70 -22.14 -17.95
CA GLU A 150 0.34 -22.62 -18.85
C GLU A 150 0.30 -24.14 -19.04
N SER A 151 0.03 -24.91 -17.98
CA SER A 151 -0.08 -26.37 -18.08
C SER A 151 -1.28 -26.83 -18.89
N LYS A 152 -2.31 -26.02 -19.07
CA LYS A 152 -3.47 -26.30 -19.93
C LYS A 152 -3.18 -26.06 -21.41
N ASP A 153 -2.30 -25.13 -21.73
CA ASP A 153 -1.91 -24.84 -23.12
C ASP A 153 -0.94 -25.88 -23.69
N LEU A 154 -0.33 -26.72 -22.85
CA LEU A 154 0.57 -27.82 -23.24
C LEU A 154 -0.12 -29.17 -23.41
N SER A 155 -1.40 -29.26 -23.13
CA SER A 155 -2.23 -30.45 -23.29
C SER A 155 -3.25 -30.23 -24.41
#